data_d6fdcea1bd8b0b1ec3d3433d843e1506
#
_entry.id   d6fdcea1bd8b0b1ec3d3433d843e1506
#
_cell.length_a   1.000
_cell.length_b   1.000
_cell.length_c   1.000
_cell.angle_alpha   90.00
_cell.angle_beta   90.00
_cell.angle_gamma   90.00
#
_symmetry.space_group_name_H-M   'P 1'
#
loop_
_entity.id
_entity.type
_entity.pdbx_description
1 polymer ?
#
loop_
_entity_poly.entity_id
_entity_poly.type
_entity_poly.pdbx_seq_one_letter_code
_entity_poly.pdbx_strand_id
1 'polypeptide(L)'
;MKMRKYMTEKIVEMKKNAHIAEIFGSFDSNLHTLEEAFGVKISDRSFGETPVISVKGEEDDVQKALLALTHLKDFVERGEELSEQRLLYTISLAQKGAEEELLKAAGKDTLCITAKGKPIKAKTAGQKSYTDTIKNNTVVLGIGPAGTGKTFLAVAMGVTALRQGQVSRLVLTRPAVEAGEKLGYLPGDLQSKIDPYLRPLYDALFEMMEIGRASC
;
A
#
# COMPACT_ATOMS: atom_id res chain seq x y z
N MET A 1 -15.45 12.89 40.64
CA MET A 1 -14.84 14.16 40.17
C MET A 1 -14.46 13.96 38.72
N LYS A 2 -15.28 14.44 37.75
CA LYS A 2 -14.97 14.33 36.32
C LYS A 2 -13.81 15.28 36.03
N MET A 3 -12.61 14.73 35.76
CA MET A 3 -11.50 15.51 35.23
C MET A 3 -11.99 16.23 33.96
N ARG A 4 -11.86 17.55 33.90
CA ARG A 4 -12.05 18.32 32.67
C ARG A 4 -11.00 17.82 31.68
N LYS A 5 -11.43 17.10 30.66
CA LYS A 5 -10.57 16.73 29.53
C LYS A 5 -10.17 18.03 28.82
N TYR A 6 -8.92 18.35 28.82
CA TYR A 6 -8.39 19.50 28.08
C TYR A 6 -8.46 19.18 26.61
N MET A 7 -9.21 19.99 25.87
CA MET A 7 -9.23 19.92 24.40
C MET A 7 -8.03 20.69 23.86
N THR A 8 -7.19 19.99 23.13
CA THR A 8 -6.05 20.56 22.41
C THR A 8 -6.41 20.79 20.96
N GLU A 9 -5.94 21.88 20.38
CA GLU A 9 -6.01 22.17 18.96
C GLU A 9 -4.60 22.29 18.40
N LYS A 10 -4.30 21.52 17.34
CA LYS A 10 -3.04 21.57 16.61
C LYS A 10 -3.28 21.68 15.12
N ILE A 11 -2.30 22.13 14.38
CA ILE A 11 -2.40 22.39 12.95
C ILE A 11 -1.34 21.63 12.16
N VAL A 12 -1.71 21.27 10.92
CA VAL A 12 -0.80 20.72 9.90
C VAL A 12 -0.85 21.65 8.69
N GLU A 13 0.26 22.28 8.38
CA GLU A 13 0.40 23.11 7.17
C GLU A 13 0.59 22.23 5.94
N MET A 14 -0.08 22.60 4.83
CA MET A 14 -0.02 21.90 3.56
C MET A 14 0.60 22.81 2.51
N LYS A 15 1.17 22.25 1.44
CA LYS A 15 1.74 23.06 0.34
C LYS A 15 0.68 23.64 -0.59
N LYS A 16 -0.46 22.95 -0.75
CA LYS A 16 -1.52 23.33 -1.69
C LYS A 16 -2.89 22.94 -1.14
N ASN A 17 -3.93 23.75 -1.41
CA ASN A 17 -5.32 23.42 -1.09
C ASN A 17 -5.79 22.10 -1.72
N ALA A 18 -5.31 21.80 -2.95
CA ALA A 18 -5.63 20.52 -3.61
C ALA A 18 -5.22 19.29 -2.80
N HIS A 19 -4.13 19.37 -2.02
CA HIS A 19 -3.69 18.27 -1.15
C HIS A 19 -4.64 18.05 0.04
N ILE A 20 -5.29 19.11 0.56
CA ILE A 20 -6.33 18.97 1.59
C ILE A 20 -7.52 18.20 1.03
N ALA A 21 -7.99 18.58 -0.15
CA ALA A 21 -9.10 17.91 -0.82
C ALA A 21 -8.79 16.44 -1.13
N GLU A 22 -7.54 16.12 -1.49
CA GLU A 22 -7.10 14.75 -1.73
C GLU A 22 -7.06 13.92 -0.45
N ILE A 23 -6.59 14.49 0.68
CA ILE A 23 -6.62 13.83 1.99
C ILE A 23 -8.06 13.62 2.47
N PHE A 24 -8.92 14.62 2.33
CA PHE A 24 -10.31 14.53 2.78
C PHE A 24 -11.14 13.56 1.93
N GLY A 25 -10.73 13.36 0.69
CA GLY A 25 -11.38 12.43 -0.25
C GLY A 25 -12.70 12.96 -0.80
N SER A 26 -13.31 12.18 -1.68
CA SER A 26 -14.60 12.55 -2.29
C SER A 26 -15.69 12.66 -1.22
N PHE A 27 -16.40 13.79 -1.19
CA PHE A 27 -17.44 14.06 -0.18
C PHE A 27 -16.97 13.88 1.26
N ASP A 28 -15.72 14.23 1.55
CA ASP A 28 -15.10 14.14 2.88
C ASP A 28 -15.09 12.72 3.49
N SER A 29 -15.16 11.69 2.64
CA SER A 29 -15.21 10.28 3.10
C SER A 29 -14.02 9.90 3.95
N ASN A 30 -12.81 10.31 3.55
CA ASN A 30 -11.59 10.02 4.31
C ASN A 30 -11.51 10.86 5.59
N LEU A 31 -12.01 12.11 5.55
CA LEU A 31 -12.11 12.99 6.71
C LEU A 31 -12.95 12.34 7.81
N HIS A 32 -14.15 11.86 7.47
CA HIS A 32 -15.01 11.16 8.43
C HIS A 32 -14.34 9.91 9.02
N THR A 33 -13.65 9.13 8.18
CA THR A 33 -12.91 7.95 8.63
C THR A 33 -11.81 8.31 9.63
N LEU A 34 -11.07 9.41 9.38
CA LEU A 34 -10.02 9.89 10.30
C LEU A 34 -10.61 10.41 11.61
N GLU A 35 -11.69 11.21 11.54
CA GLU A 35 -12.37 11.74 12.74
C GLU A 35 -12.89 10.61 13.63
N GLU A 36 -13.54 9.61 13.04
CA GLU A 36 -14.08 8.46 13.76
C GLU A 36 -12.97 7.61 14.37
N ALA A 37 -11.91 7.33 13.61
CA ALA A 37 -10.80 6.48 14.05
C ALA A 37 -10.02 7.04 15.23
N PHE A 38 -9.87 8.37 15.32
CA PHE A 38 -9.11 9.04 16.37
C PHE A 38 -9.96 9.77 17.42
N GLY A 39 -11.28 9.88 17.22
CA GLY A 39 -12.15 10.61 18.14
C GLY A 39 -11.88 12.11 18.19
N VAL A 40 -11.41 12.69 17.10
CA VAL A 40 -11.05 14.12 16.96
C VAL A 40 -11.96 14.83 15.97
N LYS A 41 -11.92 16.18 15.98
CA LYS A 41 -12.50 17.01 14.92
C LYS A 41 -11.40 17.55 14.02
N ILE A 42 -11.55 17.35 12.73
CA ILE A 42 -10.62 17.81 11.70
C ILE A 42 -11.35 18.82 10.82
N SER A 43 -10.70 19.93 10.50
CA SER A 43 -11.30 20.96 9.65
C SER A 43 -10.25 21.69 8.81
N ASP A 44 -10.64 22.11 7.62
CA ASP A 44 -9.87 23.06 6.83
C ASP A 44 -9.96 24.44 7.49
N ARG A 45 -8.82 25.00 7.85
CA ARG A 45 -8.66 26.33 8.45
C ARG A 45 -7.74 27.20 7.60
N SER A 46 -7.75 26.97 6.30
CA SER A 46 -6.94 27.75 5.36
C SER A 46 -7.31 29.23 5.40
N PHE A 47 -6.34 30.09 5.71
CA PHE A 47 -6.48 31.53 5.67
C PHE A 47 -5.45 32.11 4.69
N GLY A 48 -5.93 32.83 3.66
CA GLY A 48 -5.06 33.42 2.65
C GLY A 48 -4.35 32.37 1.80
N GLU A 49 -3.03 32.48 1.69
CA GLU A 49 -2.23 31.61 0.80
C GLU A 49 -1.75 30.31 1.47
N THR A 50 -1.89 30.16 2.78
CA THR A 50 -1.39 28.98 3.51
C THR A 50 -2.52 27.99 3.78
N PRO A 51 -2.50 26.82 3.13
CA PRO A 51 -3.46 25.74 3.41
C PRO A 51 -3.15 25.08 4.75
N VAL A 52 -4.15 24.97 5.64
CA VAL A 52 -3.98 24.45 6.99
C VAL A 52 -5.11 23.50 7.37
N ILE A 53 -4.76 22.34 7.89
CA ILE A 53 -5.68 21.41 8.55
C ILE A 53 -5.58 21.60 10.05
N SER A 54 -6.71 21.88 10.72
CA SER A 54 -6.80 21.91 12.18
C SER A 54 -7.34 20.60 12.72
N VAL A 55 -6.74 20.12 13.81
CA VAL A 55 -7.14 18.90 14.54
C VAL A 55 -7.41 19.28 15.98
N LYS A 56 -8.62 18.97 16.47
CA LYS A 56 -9.09 19.31 17.82
C LYS A 56 -9.66 18.11 18.54
N GLY A 57 -9.19 17.85 19.75
CA GLY A 57 -9.60 16.71 20.56
C GLY A 57 -8.81 16.60 21.87
N GLU A 58 -8.78 15.39 22.44
CA GLU A 58 -7.91 15.08 23.56
C GLU A 58 -6.45 15.01 23.10
N GLU A 59 -5.51 15.35 23.97
CA GLU A 59 -4.07 15.47 23.60
C GLU A 59 -3.54 14.19 22.93
N ASP A 60 -3.77 13.02 23.52
CA ASP A 60 -3.26 11.75 22.98
C ASP A 60 -3.89 11.40 21.61
N ASP A 61 -5.19 11.68 21.44
CA ASP A 61 -5.91 11.42 20.21
C ASP A 61 -5.47 12.39 19.11
N VAL A 62 -5.26 13.67 19.48
CA VAL A 62 -4.70 14.67 18.56
C VAL A 62 -3.29 14.30 18.10
N GLN A 63 -2.42 13.78 18.98
CA GLN A 63 -1.07 13.36 18.61
C GLN A 63 -1.10 12.22 17.59
N LYS A 64 -1.95 11.21 17.81
CA LYS A 64 -2.11 10.09 16.84
C LYS A 64 -2.66 10.57 15.51
N ALA A 65 -3.67 11.43 15.51
CA ALA A 65 -4.24 12.02 14.31
C ALA A 65 -3.21 12.86 13.54
N LEU A 66 -2.38 13.64 14.23
CA LEU A 66 -1.30 14.41 13.63
C LEU A 66 -0.25 13.51 12.97
N LEU A 67 0.12 12.40 13.62
CA LEU A 67 1.04 11.42 13.04
C LEU A 67 0.51 10.86 11.73
N ALA A 68 -0.78 10.48 11.70
CA ALA A 68 -1.44 10.01 10.49
C ALA A 68 -1.48 11.09 9.40
N LEU A 69 -1.94 12.31 9.74
CA LEU A 69 -2.05 13.42 8.79
C LEU A 69 -0.70 13.85 8.22
N THR A 70 0.35 13.87 9.04
CA THR A 70 1.71 14.18 8.58
C THR A 70 2.20 13.17 7.56
N HIS A 71 1.92 11.88 7.80
CA HIS A 71 2.28 10.83 6.85
C HIS A 71 1.47 10.92 5.55
N LEU A 72 0.15 11.17 5.64
CA LEU A 72 -0.71 11.36 4.46
C LEU A 72 -0.31 12.61 3.67
N LYS A 73 0.05 13.72 4.35
CA LYS A 73 0.60 14.92 3.73
C LYS A 73 1.83 14.60 2.90
N ASP A 74 2.81 13.91 3.47
CA ASP A 74 4.04 13.53 2.76
C ASP A 74 3.75 12.69 1.52
N PHE A 75 2.66 11.93 1.56
CA PHE A 75 2.19 11.09 0.47
C PHE A 75 1.64 11.90 -0.70
N VAL A 76 0.64 12.75 -0.42
CA VAL A 76 -0.02 13.56 -1.45
C VAL A 76 0.91 14.65 -2.01
N GLU A 77 1.82 15.19 -1.18
CA GLU A 77 2.82 16.16 -1.62
C GLU A 77 3.86 15.59 -2.58
N ARG A 78 4.03 14.25 -2.59
CA ARG A 78 4.85 13.53 -3.58
C ARG A 78 4.08 13.18 -4.86
N GLY A 79 2.78 13.53 -4.94
CA GLY A 79 1.92 13.18 -6.07
C GLY A 79 1.55 11.69 -6.11
N GLU A 80 1.56 11.01 -4.97
CA GLU A 80 1.16 9.61 -4.87
C GLU A 80 -0.33 9.53 -4.56
N GLU A 81 -1.09 8.73 -5.33
CA GLU A 81 -2.54 8.55 -5.17
C GLU A 81 -2.88 7.92 -3.81
N LEU A 82 -3.77 8.57 -3.06
CA LEU A 82 -4.22 8.09 -1.77
C LEU A 82 -5.36 7.07 -1.94
N SER A 83 -5.03 5.77 -1.85
CA SER A 83 -6.02 4.70 -1.85
C SER A 83 -6.60 4.48 -0.45
N GLU A 84 -7.85 3.98 -0.39
CA GLU A 84 -8.53 3.60 0.85
C GLU A 84 -7.67 2.64 1.70
N GLN A 85 -7.07 1.64 1.07
CA GLN A 85 -6.17 0.69 1.74
C GLN A 85 -5.00 1.40 2.42
N ARG A 86 -4.41 2.43 1.78
CA ARG A 86 -3.33 3.23 2.34
C ARG A 86 -3.81 4.05 3.53
N LEU A 87 -4.97 4.69 3.41
CA LEU A 87 -5.59 5.46 4.49
C LEU A 87 -5.78 4.58 5.73
N LEU A 88 -6.47 3.45 5.59
CA LEU A 88 -6.74 2.52 6.71
C LEU A 88 -5.45 1.96 7.33
N TYR A 89 -4.45 1.66 6.51
CA TYR A 89 -3.15 1.22 6.99
C TYR A 89 -2.45 2.30 7.82
N THR A 90 -2.44 3.56 7.34
CA THR A 90 -1.85 4.70 8.05
C THR A 90 -2.55 4.93 9.38
N ILE A 91 -3.89 4.89 9.41
CA ILE A 91 -4.69 4.99 10.64
C ILE A 91 -4.29 3.90 11.63
N SER A 92 -4.24 2.64 11.20
CA SER A 92 -3.88 1.50 12.04
C SER A 92 -2.51 1.64 12.68
N LEU A 93 -1.51 2.12 11.94
CA LEU A 93 -0.16 2.33 12.47
C LEU A 93 -0.11 3.52 13.45
N ALA A 94 -0.77 4.62 13.11
CA ALA A 94 -0.81 5.80 13.97
C ALA A 94 -1.52 5.50 15.32
N GLN A 95 -2.59 4.72 15.31
CA GLN A 95 -3.27 4.26 16.53
C GLN A 95 -2.35 3.44 17.43
N LYS A 96 -1.44 2.65 16.85
CA LYS A 96 -0.44 1.85 17.57
C LYS A 96 0.80 2.65 18.01
N GLY A 97 0.94 3.90 17.57
CA GLY A 97 2.15 4.70 17.79
C GLY A 97 3.37 4.16 17.02
N ALA A 98 3.16 3.43 15.93
CA ALA A 98 4.21 2.77 15.15
C ALA A 98 4.86 3.76 14.14
N GLU A 99 5.49 4.83 14.64
CA GLU A 99 6.08 5.89 13.80
C GLU A 99 7.18 5.37 12.89
N GLU A 100 8.05 4.48 13.38
CA GLU A 100 9.10 3.86 12.54
C GLU A 100 8.53 3.07 11.37
N GLU A 101 7.41 2.38 11.55
CA GLU A 101 6.77 1.62 10.49
C GLU A 101 6.12 2.54 9.44
N LEU A 102 5.56 3.67 9.88
CA LEU A 102 5.07 4.71 8.98
C LEU A 102 6.20 5.28 8.12
N LEU A 103 7.35 5.59 8.71
CA LEU A 103 8.53 6.08 7.99
C LEU A 103 9.07 5.03 6.99
N LYS A 104 9.10 3.76 7.38
CA LYS A 104 9.49 2.65 6.48
C LYS A 104 8.52 2.44 5.34
N ALA A 105 7.21 2.61 5.58
CA ALA A 105 6.17 2.51 4.56
C ALA A 105 6.21 3.68 3.55
N ALA A 106 6.83 4.78 3.90
CA ALA A 106 7.07 5.94 3.04
C ALA A 106 8.16 5.70 1.96
N GLY A 107 8.59 4.46 1.75
CA GLY A 107 9.67 4.09 0.83
C GLY A 107 9.55 4.75 -0.54
N LYS A 108 10.64 5.43 -0.97
CA LYS A 108 10.72 6.17 -2.23
C LYS A 108 11.02 5.25 -3.43
N ASP A 109 11.41 4.01 -3.20
CA ASP A 109 11.97 3.14 -4.23
C ASP A 109 10.87 2.54 -5.13
N THR A 110 10.93 2.86 -6.40
CA THR A 110 10.17 2.15 -7.43
C THR A 110 10.77 0.75 -7.59
N LEU A 111 9.96 -0.28 -7.34
CA LEU A 111 10.38 -1.68 -7.45
C LEU A 111 10.38 -2.16 -8.89
N CYS A 112 9.37 -1.76 -9.65
CA CYS A 112 9.18 -2.11 -11.04
C CYS A 112 8.34 -1.01 -11.71
N ILE A 113 8.37 -0.94 -13.04
CA ILE A 113 7.46 -0.11 -13.83
C ILE A 113 6.57 -1.06 -14.63
N THR A 114 5.24 -0.86 -14.56
CA THR A 114 4.27 -1.64 -15.34
C THR A 114 4.45 -1.40 -16.84
N ALA A 115 3.86 -2.25 -17.66
CA ALA A 115 3.81 -2.06 -19.12
C ALA A 115 3.18 -0.71 -19.52
N LYS A 116 2.26 -0.20 -18.72
CA LYS A 116 1.60 1.11 -18.92
C LYS A 116 2.37 2.30 -18.31
N GLY A 117 3.62 2.12 -17.87
CA GLY A 117 4.45 3.17 -17.29
C GLY A 117 4.15 3.53 -15.84
N LYS A 118 3.25 2.82 -15.13
CA LYS A 118 2.95 3.08 -13.72
C LYS A 118 4.02 2.49 -12.81
N PRO A 119 4.55 3.23 -11.81
CA PRO A 119 5.53 2.69 -10.87
C PRO A 119 4.85 1.78 -9.84
N ILE A 120 5.45 0.61 -9.61
CA ILE A 120 5.10 -0.31 -8.53
C ILE A 120 6.01 0.00 -7.35
N LYS A 121 5.41 0.27 -6.18
CA LYS A 121 6.11 0.58 -4.92
C LYS A 121 5.58 -0.30 -3.79
N ALA A 122 6.40 -0.53 -2.77
CA ALA A 122 5.91 -1.12 -1.53
C ALA A 122 4.94 -0.15 -0.84
N LYS A 123 3.74 -0.64 -0.50
CA LYS A 123 2.68 0.17 0.13
C LYS A 123 2.66 0.05 1.66
N THR A 124 3.34 -0.95 2.20
CA THR A 124 3.41 -1.24 3.63
C THR A 124 4.83 -1.56 4.07
N ALA A 125 5.13 -1.42 5.37
CA ALA A 125 6.42 -1.79 5.94
C ALA A 125 6.74 -3.27 5.70
N GLY A 126 5.76 -4.18 5.83
CA GLY A 126 5.93 -5.60 5.54
C GLY A 126 6.27 -5.87 4.07
N GLN A 127 5.61 -5.18 3.12
CA GLN A 127 5.96 -5.26 1.70
C GLN A 127 7.38 -4.74 1.43
N LYS A 128 7.78 -3.64 2.07
CA LYS A 128 9.14 -3.09 1.95
C LYS A 128 10.16 -4.10 2.47
N SER A 129 9.96 -4.63 3.67
CA SER A 129 10.82 -5.65 4.25
C SER A 129 10.93 -6.89 3.34
N TYR A 130 9.81 -7.36 2.79
CA TYR A 130 9.78 -8.49 1.86
C TYR A 130 10.60 -8.23 0.60
N THR A 131 10.42 -7.08 -0.04
CA THR A 131 11.17 -6.74 -1.26
C THR A 131 12.65 -6.52 -1.00
N ASP A 132 13.02 -5.94 0.15
CA ASP A 132 14.42 -5.80 0.56
C ASP A 132 15.06 -7.17 0.86
N THR A 133 14.29 -8.10 1.46
CA THR A 133 14.73 -9.48 1.68
C THR A 133 14.98 -10.19 0.34
N ILE A 134 14.11 -10.01 -0.66
CA ILE A 134 14.32 -10.59 -2.01
C ILE A 134 15.60 -10.06 -2.66
N LYS A 135 15.89 -8.76 -2.52
CA LYS A 135 17.11 -8.15 -3.09
C LYS A 135 18.39 -8.72 -2.50
N ASN A 136 18.36 -9.08 -1.24
CA ASN A 136 19.57 -9.39 -0.47
C ASN A 136 19.78 -10.88 -0.19
N ASN A 137 18.86 -11.77 -0.61
CA ASN A 137 18.94 -13.21 -0.30
C ASN A 137 18.63 -14.06 -1.52
N THR A 138 19.32 -15.21 -1.61
CA THR A 138 19.15 -16.17 -2.71
C THR A 138 17.83 -16.92 -2.62
N VAL A 139 17.36 -17.25 -1.42
CA VAL A 139 16.09 -17.95 -1.16
C VAL A 139 15.27 -17.16 -0.17
N VAL A 140 14.01 -16.89 -0.51
CA VAL A 140 13.07 -16.12 0.33
C VAL A 140 11.76 -16.85 0.44
N LEU A 141 11.25 -16.99 1.66
CA LEU A 141 9.95 -17.55 1.97
C LEU A 141 8.99 -16.42 2.40
N GLY A 142 8.00 -16.13 1.56
CA GLY A 142 6.98 -15.13 1.85
C GLY A 142 5.74 -15.77 2.48
N ILE A 143 5.55 -15.60 3.79
CA ILE A 143 4.40 -16.13 4.55
C ILE A 143 3.49 -14.96 4.97
N GLY A 144 2.19 -15.12 4.83
CA GLY A 144 1.21 -14.12 5.25
C GLY A 144 -0.17 -14.34 4.63
N PRO A 145 -1.19 -13.58 5.06
CA PRO A 145 -2.57 -13.69 4.58
C PRO A 145 -2.71 -13.52 3.07
N ALA A 146 -3.82 -13.99 2.50
CA ALA A 146 -4.18 -13.75 1.11
C ALA A 146 -4.34 -12.24 0.85
N GLY A 147 -4.17 -11.80 -0.39
CA GLY A 147 -4.36 -10.40 -0.80
C GLY A 147 -3.26 -9.42 -0.37
N THR A 148 -2.22 -9.84 0.36
CA THR A 148 -1.14 -8.94 0.82
C THR A 148 -0.08 -8.60 -0.24
N GLY A 149 -0.24 -9.09 -1.47
CA GLY A 149 0.63 -8.77 -2.61
C GLY A 149 1.91 -9.61 -2.72
N LYS A 150 2.06 -10.71 -1.97
CA LYS A 150 3.27 -11.56 -1.98
C LYS A 150 3.69 -12.00 -3.38
N THR A 151 2.78 -12.65 -4.11
CA THR A 151 3.02 -13.14 -5.48
C THR A 151 3.30 -11.98 -6.43
N PHE A 152 2.49 -10.93 -6.38
CA PHE A 152 2.63 -9.75 -7.23
C PHE A 152 4.00 -9.07 -7.06
N LEU A 153 4.45 -8.85 -5.82
CA LEU A 153 5.74 -8.24 -5.53
C LEU A 153 6.91 -9.17 -5.91
N ALA A 154 6.78 -10.49 -5.71
CA ALA A 154 7.79 -11.43 -6.14
C ALA A 154 7.98 -11.40 -7.67
N VAL A 155 6.88 -11.37 -8.43
CA VAL A 155 6.92 -11.25 -9.89
C VAL A 155 7.52 -9.90 -10.30
N ALA A 156 7.14 -8.78 -9.64
CA ALA A 156 7.72 -7.47 -9.92
C ALA A 156 9.23 -7.43 -9.72
N MET A 157 9.72 -8.04 -8.64
CA MET A 157 11.16 -8.14 -8.36
C MET A 157 11.87 -9.02 -9.39
N GLY A 158 11.26 -10.16 -9.78
CA GLY A 158 11.79 -11.04 -10.81
C GLY A 158 11.87 -10.36 -12.18
N VAL A 159 10.82 -9.66 -12.60
CA VAL A 159 10.81 -8.87 -13.85
C VAL A 159 11.87 -7.78 -13.82
N THR A 160 12.05 -7.11 -12.69
CA THR A 160 13.09 -6.09 -12.54
C THR A 160 14.48 -6.69 -12.69
N ALA A 161 14.75 -7.83 -12.04
CA ALA A 161 16.02 -8.55 -12.17
C ALA A 161 16.30 -9.02 -13.62
N LEU A 162 15.26 -9.48 -14.33
CA LEU A 162 15.34 -9.86 -15.74
C LEU A 162 15.65 -8.66 -16.63
N ARG A 163 14.95 -7.53 -16.46
CA ARG A 163 15.17 -6.30 -17.22
C ARG A 163 16.55 -5.70 -17.00
N GLN A 164 17.09 -5.85 -15.80
CA GLN A 164 18.43 -5.39 -15.43
C GLN A 164 19.54 -6.35 -15.85
N GLY A 165 19.20 -7.48 -16.46
CA GLY A 165 20.18 -8.50 -16.88
C GLY A 165 20.84 -9.24 -15.72
N GLN A 166 20.28 -9.13 -14.49
CA GLN A 166 20.79 -9.88 -13.32
C GLN A 166 20.50 -11.37 -13.42
N VAL A 167 19.44 -11.74 -14.13
CA VAL A 167 19.05 -13.11 -14.44
C VAL A 167 18.74 -13.24 -15.92
N SER A 168 18.98 -14.43 -16.50
CA SER A 168 18.74 -14.71 -17.91
C SER A 168 17.31 -15.19 -18.21
N ARG A 169 16.59 -15.67 -17.21
CA ARG A 169 15.21 -16.16 -17.34
C ARG A 169 14.46 -16.10 -16.02
N LEU A 170 13.12 -16.02 -16.11
CA LEU A 170 12.20 -16.25 -15.01
C LEU A 170 11.59 -17.64 -15.15
N VAL A 171 11.55 -18.39 -14.05
CA VAL A 171 10.84 -19.66 -13.97
C VAL A 171 9.73 -19.50 -12.94
N LEU A 172 8.49 -19.61 -13.39
CA LEU A 172 7.31 -19.53 -12.54
C LEU A 172 6.78 -20.92 -12.29
N THR A 173 6.65 -21.28 -11.02
CA THR A 173 6.10 -22.58 -10.62
C THR A 173 5.01 -22.40 -9.59
N ARG A 174 3.99 -23.23 -9.67
CA ARG A 174 2.94 -23.33 -8.67
C ARG A 174 2.48 -24.78 -8.56
N PRO A 175 2.14 -25.29 -7.36
CA PRO A 175 1.47 -26.57 -7.24
C PRO A 175 0.21 -26.62 -8.08
N ALA A 176 -0.02 -27.76 -8.75
CA ALA A 176 -1.21 -27.96 -9.62
C ALA A 176 -2.53 -28.00 -8.83
N VAL A 177 -2.46 -28.12 -7.50
CA VAL A 177 -3.60 -28.11 -6.58
C VAL A 177 -3.22 -27.40 -5.29
N GLU A 178 -4.18 -26.78 -4.64
CA GLU A 178 -3.97 -26.23 -3.29
C GLU A 178 -3.92 -27.36 -2.24
N ALA A 179 -3.31 -27.06 -1.09
CA ALA A 179 -3.17 -28.04 -0.01
C ALA A 179 -4.55 -28.50 0.47
N GLY A 180 -4.82 -29.81 0.37
CA GLY A 180 -6.10 -30.42 0.72
C GLY A 180 -7.08 -30.65 -0.45
N GLU A 181 -6.77 -30.14 -1.66
CA GLU A 181 -7.57 -30.37 -2.87
C GLU A 181 -7.04 -31.58 -3.67
N LYS A 182 -7.96 -32.28 -4.35
CA LYS A 182 -7.61 -33.36 -5.29
C LYS A 182 -7.82 -32.88 -6.72
N LEU A 183 -6.86 -33.15 -7.61
CA LEU A 183 -6.89 -32.81 -9.05
C LEU A 183 -8.16 -33.27 -9.78
N GLY A 184 -8.90 -34.20 -9.24
CA GLY A 184 -10.14 -34.75 -9.81
C GLY A 184 -11.39 -33.87 -9.73
N TYR A 185 -11.36 -32.77 -9.00
CA TYR A 185 -12.54 -31.93 -8.75
C TYR A 185 -12.90 -30.99 -9.92
N LEU A 186 -11.95 -30.59 -10.74
CA LEU A 186 -12.22 -29.71 -11.88
C LEU A 186 -12.48 -30.53 -13.15
N PRO A 187 -13.54 -30.23 -13.92
CA PRO A 187 -13.78 -30.84 -15.22
C PRO A 187 -12.77 -30.35 -16.26
N GLY A 188 -12.40 -31.21 -17.22
CA GLY A 188 -11.51 -30.88 -18.31
C GLY A 188 -10.19 -31.66 -18.32
N ASP A 189 -9.32 -31.35 -19.29
CA ASP A 189 -7.98 -31.90 -19.42
C ASP A 189 -7.02 -31.33 -18.36
N LEU A 190 -5.81 -31.86 -18.25
CA LEU A 190 -4.85 -31.46 -17.23
C LEU A 190 -4.50 -29.98 -17.35
N GLN A 191 -4.43 -29.42 -18.54
CA GLN A 191 -4.06 -28.04 -18.80
C GLN A 191 -5.14 -27.09 -18.32
N SER A 192 -6.42 -27.36 -18.65
CA SER A 192 -7.56 -26.55 -18.19
C SER A 192 -7.76 -26.60 -16.66
N LYS A 193 -7.32 -27.66 -16.00
CA LYS A 193 -7.34 -27.80 -14.54
C LYS A 193 -6.26 -27.00 -13.83
N ILE A 194 -5.12 -26.77 -14.46
CA ILE A 194 -3.97 -26.05 -13.91
C ILE A 194 -4.06 -24.54 -14.15
N ASP A 195 -4.71 -24.14 -15.25
CA ASP A 195 -4.81 -22.75 -15.70
C ASP A 195 -5.31 -21.76 -14.61
N PRO A 196 -6.37 -22.06 -13.82
CA PRO A 196 -6.82 -21.19 -12.76
C PRO A 196 -5.75 -20.90 -11.68
N TYR A 197 -4.86 -21.86 -11.43
CA TYR A 197 -3.79 -21.70 -10.43
C TYR A 197 -2.62 -20.87 -10.97
N LEU A 198 -2.35 -20.89 -12.27
CA LEU A 198 -1.30 -20.11 -12.92
C LEU A 198 -1.76 -18.67 -13.25
N ARG A 199 -3.06 -18.44 -13.38
CA ARG A 199 -3.63 -17.16 -13.78
C ARG A 199 -3.11 -15.96 -12.96
N PRO A 200 -3.02 -16.01 -11.61
CA PRO A 200 -2.50 -14.88 -10.83
C PRO A 200 -1.02 -14.54 -11.13
N LEU A 201 -0.24 -15.52 -11.58
CA LEU A 201 1.15 -15.31 -12.00
C LEU A 201 1.19 -14.62 -13.37
N TYR A 202 0.38 -15.09 -14.31
CA TYR A 202 0.29 -14.49 -15.65
C TYR A 202 -0.29 -13.08 -15.59
N ASP A 203 -1.34 -12.84 -14.80
CA ASP A 203 -1.93 -11.51 -14.64
C ASP A 203 -0.87 -10.51 -14.11
N ALA A 204 -0.07 -10.91 -13.13
CA ALA A 204 1.02 -10.09 -12.63
C ALA A 204 2.11 -9.84 -13.70
N LEU A 205 2.47 -10.87 -14.49
CA LEU A 205 3.43 -10.71 -15.59
C LEU A 205 2.92 -9.77 -16.67
N PHE A 206 1.66 -9.94 -17.12
CA PHE A 206 1.05 -9.09 -18.15
C PHE A 206 0.91 -7.64 -17.71
N GLU A 207 0.72 -7.39 -16.43
CA GLU A 207 0.72 -6.03 -15.91
C GLU A 207 2.11 -5.37 -16.01
N MET A 208 3.17 -6.16 -15.84
CA MET A 208 4.55 -5.65 -15.80
C MET A 208 5.25 -5.70 -17.15
N MET A 209 4.89 -6.61 -18.03
CA MET A 209 5.54 -6.82 -19.33
C MET A 209 4.50 -6.78 -20.43
N GLU A 210 4.80 -6.08 -21.53
CA GLU A 210 4.11 -6.27 -22.81
C GLU A 210 4.49 -7.64 -23.39
N ILE A 211 3.92 -8.69 -22.86
CA ILE A 211 4.05 -10.00 -23.46
C ILE A 211 3.03 -10.04 -24.59
N GLY A 212 3.52 -9.94 -25.82
CA GLY A 212 2.66 -10.25 -26.99
C GLY A 212 2.00 -11.60 -26.74
N ARG A 213 0.72 -11.75 -27.10
CA ARG A 213 -0.07 -12.98 -27.00
C ARG A 213 0.46 -14.14 -27.85
N ALA A 214 1.73 -14.15 -28.17
CA ALA A 214 2.39 -15.18 -28.94
C ALA A 214 3.17 -16.08 -28.00
N SER A 215 2.78 -17.30 -27.96
CA SER A 215 3.46 -18.47 -27.42
C SER A 215 3.16 -18.80 -25.94
N CYS A 216 2.01 -19.38 -25.69
CA CYS A 216 1.92 -20.54 -24.82
C CYS A 216 1.93 -21.80 -25.68
#